data_4371a03a2dff291820ae59f7799e8d3a
#
_entry.id   4371a03a2dff291820ae59f7799e8d3a
#
_cell.length_a   1.000
_cell.length_b   1.000
_cell.length_c   1.000
_cell.angle_alpha   90.00
_cell.angle_beta   90.00
_cell.angle_gamma   90.00
#
_symmetry.space_group_name_H-M   'P 1'
#
loop_
_entity.id
_entity.type
_entity.pdbx_description
1 polymer ?
#
loop_
_entity_poly.entity_id
_entity_poly.type
_entity_poly.pdbx_seq_one_letter_code
_entity_poly.pdbx_strand_id
1 'polypeptide(L)'
;LYALLQKQSKEFHLKQYPVRIAMPVNLRRFFPSRTLRNFITMVYPSIDPRLGEYTFEEIITQVHHYMRYYINEKFLRGDITTNAATQRNPVIRIVPLFIKDIVVRTFYAKIQDKNSSAGLTNMGALKVPEEMKPYIERFDIYMGQPFSSRTNCAIISFEDVLTINFASSIVEADVERYFFRKLVQDGIHVKIESNRTDESAF
;
A
#
# COMPACT_ATOMS: atom_id res chain seq x y z
N LEU A 1 -7.99 -4.53 -1.63
CA LEU A 1 -8.79 -4.42 -2.85
C LEU A 1 -10.26 -4.72 -2.60
N TYR A 2 -10.60 -5.89 -2.07
CA TYR A 2 -11.99 -6.28 -1.80
C TYR A 2 -12.79 -5.22 -1.03
N ALA A 3 -12.29 -4.75 0.10
CA ALA A 3 -12.97 -3.73 0.91
C ALA A 3 -13.20 -2.40 0.16
N LEU A 4 -12.25 -1.98 -0.68
CA LEU A 4 -12.38 -0.79 -1.52
C LEU A 4 -13.41 -0.98 -2.63
N LEU A 5 -13.47 -2.16 -3.23
CA LEU A 5 -14.49 -2.50 -4.22
C LEU A 5 -15.89 -2.52 -3.60
N GLN A 6 -16.03 -3.09 -2.39
CA GLN A 6 -17.31 -3.09 -1.66
C GLN A 6 -17.78 -1.68 -1.31
N LYS A 7 -16.88 -0.77 -0.92
CA LYS A 7 -17.23 0.64 -0.73
C LYS A 7 -17.73 1.25 -2.04
N GLN A 8 -16.98 1.08 -3.13
CA GLN A 8 -17.31 1.66 -4.43
C GLN A 8 -18.61 1.12 -5.02
N SER A 9 -18.93 -0.17 -4.79
CA SER A 9 -20.17 -0.78 -5.27
C SER A 9 -21.43 -0.20 -4.61
N LYS A 10 -21.32 0.26 -3.36
CA LYS A 10 -22.44 0.96 -2.68
C LYS A 10 -22.68 2.38 -3.19
N GLU A 11 -21.63 3.03 -3.68
CA GLU A 11 -21.70 4.36 -4.28
C GLU A 11 -22.11 4.29 -5.76
N PHE A 12 -23.14 3.47 -6.09
CA PHE A 12 -23.56 3.13 -7.47
C PHE A 12 -23.89 4.35 -8.36
N HIS A 13 -24.17 5.48 -7.75
CA HIS A 13 -24.43 6.75 -8.48
C HIS A 13 -23.15 7.49 -8.91
N LEU A 14 -21.99 7.07 -8.43
CA LEU A 14 -20.73 7.69 -8.76
C LEU A 14 -20.00 6.92 -9.88
N LYS A 15 -19.20 7.63 -10.63
CA LYS A 15 -18.38 7.05 -11.68
C LYS A 15 -17.39 6.04 -11.09
N GLN A 16 -17.45 4.80 -11.53
CA GLN A 16 -16.52 3.75 -11.09
C GLN A 16 -15.14 3.95 -11.71
N TYR A 17 -14.12 3.71 -10.91
CA TYR A 17 -12.71 3.77 -11.30
C TYR A 17 -11.99 2.49 -10.92
N PRO A 18 -10.91 2.11 -11.65
CA PRO A 18 -10.07 0.99 -11.22
C PRO A 18 -9.53 1.20 -9.82
N VAL A 19 -9.72 0.22 -8.97
CA VAL A 19 -9.18 0.22 -7.61
C VAL A 19 -7.76 -0.32 -7.66
N ARG A 20 -6.79 0.48 -7.21
CA ARG A 20 -5.36 0.15 -7.21
C ARG A 20 -4.78 0.30 -5.81
N ILE A 21 -3.92 -0.63 -5.42
CA ILE A 21 -3.16 -0.53 -4.17
C ILE A 21 -1.69 -0.33 -4.48
N ALA A 22 -1.09 0.72 -3.91
CA ALA A 22 0.35 0.93 -3.96
C ALA A 22 1.05 0.06 -2.92
N MET A 23 1.94 -0.83 -3.35
CA MET A 23 2.68 -1.75 -2.48
C MET A 23 4.19 -1.62 -2.71
N PRO A 24 4.99 -1.31 -1.67
CA PRO A 24 6.44 -1.30 -1.77
C PRO A 24 7.00 -2.71 -1.80
N VAL A 25 7.94 -2.95 -2.71
CA VAL A 25 8.70 -4.19 -2.84
C VAL A 25 10.15 -3.93 -2.44
N ASN A 26 10.65 -4.69 -1.47
CA ASN A 26 12.03 -4.57 -1.02
C ASN A 26 12.99 -5.21 -2.03
N LEU A 27 13.75 -4.39 -2.73
CA LEU A 27 14.69 -4.80 -3.76
C LEU A 27 15.92 -5.54 -3.22
N ARG A 28 16.23 -5.43 -1.91
CA ARG A 28 17.35 -6.17 -1.29
C ARG A 28 17.18 -7.68 -1.32
N ARG A 29 15.95 -8.17 -1.53
CA ARG A 29 15.68 -9.60 -1.73
C ARG A 29 16.16 -10.12 -3.09
N PHE A 30 16.31 -9.23 -4.07
CA PHE A 30 16.66 -9.57 -5.44
C PHE A 30 18.07 -9.09 -5.82
N PHE A 31 18.51 -7.97 -5.23
CA PHE A 31 19.77 -7.33 -5.57
C PHE A 31 20.58 -7.03 -4.31
N PRO A 32 21.84 -7.48 -4.23
CA PRO A 32 22.71 -7.18 -3.09
C PRO A 32 22.95 -5.67 -3.00
N SER A 33 22.70 -5.10 -1.83
CA SER A 33 22.90 -3.67 -1.58
C SER A 33 23.28 -3.41 -0.13
N ARG A 34 24.30 -2.56 0.07
CA ARG A 34 24.74 -2.05 1.39
C ARG A 34 24.17 -0.67 1.69
N THR A 35 23.29 -0.12 0.84
CA THR A 35 22.72 1.20 1.08
C THR A 35 21.84 1.20 2.33
N LEU A 36 21.96 2.23 3.15
CA LEU A 36 21.06 2.50 4.28
C LEU A 36 19.83 3.29 3.85
N ARG A 37 19.77 3.76 2.60
CA ARG A 37 18.60 4.45 2.04
C ARG A 37 17.52 3.48 1.63
N ASN A 38 16.33 3.99 1.38
CA ASN A 38 15.23 3.21 0.79
C ASN A 38 15.68 2.58 -0.53
N PHE A 39 15.60 1.25 -0.58
CA PHE A 39 15.87 0.47 -1.78
C PHE A 39 14.63 -0.38 -2.09
N ILE A 40 13.62 0.31 -2.57
CA ILE A 40 12.29 -0.24 -2.87
C ILE A 40 11.87 0.19 -4.28
N THR A 41 10.98 -0.58 -4.89
CA THR A 41 10.12 -0.16 -6.00
C THR A 41 8.65 -0.33 -5.62
N MET A 42 7.75 0.32 -6.36
CA MET A 42 6.31 0.25 -6.11
C MET A 42 5.66 -0.62 -7.16
N VAL A 43 4.76 -1.51 -6.73
CA VAL A 43 3.86 -2.26 -7.59
C VAL A 43 2.42 -1.85 -7.30
N TYR A 44 1.54 -1.97 -8.30
CA TYR A 44 0.18 -1.45 -8.26
C TYR A 44 -0.84 -2.50 -8.71
N PRO A 45 -1.06 -3.58 -7.94
CA PRO A 45 -2.15 -4.50 -8.26
C PRO A 45 -3.47 -3.74 -8.32
N SER A 46 -4.25 -4.03 -9.35
CA SER A 46 -5.49 -3.30 -9.62
C SER A 46 -6.60 -4.22 -10.08
N ILE A 47 -7.84 -3.83 -9.74
CA ILE A 47 -9.07 -4.44 -10.24
C ILE A 47 -9.92 -3.32 -10.85
N ASP A 48 -10.48 -3.57 -12.02
CA ASP A 48 -11.38 -2.64 -12.69
C ASP A 48 -12.84 -3.09 -12.55
N PRO A 49 -13.63 -2.47 -11.66
CA PRO A 49 -15.02 -2.86 -11.42
C PRO A 49 -15.94 -2.65 -12.62
N ARG A 50 -15.50 -1.89 -13.62
CA ARG A 50 -16.28 -1.67 -14.86
C ARG A 50 -16.33 -2.90 -15.76
N LEU A 51 -15.46 -3.88 -15.51
CA LEU A 51 -15.42 -5.15 -16.26
C LEU A 51 -16.41 -6.18 -15.70
N GLY A 52 -17.04 -5.92 -14.57
CA GLY A 52 -18.01 -6.78 -13.91
C GLY A 52 -17.77 -6.89 -12.41
N GLU A 53 -18.61 -7.70 -11.76
CA GLU A 53 -18.46 -8.04 -10.35
C GLU A 53 -17.36 -9.08 -10.16
N TYR A 54 -16.62 -8.98 -9.08
CA TYR A 54 -15.53 -9.90 -8.74
C TYR A 54 -15.80 -10.57 -7.41
N THR A 55 -15.67 -11.89 -7.38
CA THR A 55 -15.62 -12.65 -6.13
C THR A 55 -14.31 -12.43 -5.41
N PHE A 56 -14.26 -12.77 -4.12
CA PHE A 56 -13.04 -12.65 -3.35
C PHE A 56 -11.90 -13.53 -3.89
N GLU A 57 -12.23 -14.72 -4.36
CA GLU A 57 -11.31 -15.70 -4.95
C GLU A 57 -10.72 -15.19 -6.27
N GLU A 58 -11.53 -14.57 -7.10
CA GLU A 58 -11.07 -13.95 -8.36
C GLU A 58 -10.11 -12.80 -8.08
N ILE A 59 -10.39 -11.97 -7.08
CA ILE A 59 -9.50 -10.88 -6.64
C ILE A 59 -8.15 -11.44 -6.17
N ILE A 60 -8.15 -12.49 -5.33
CA ILE A 60 -6.94 -13.14 -4.86
C ILE A 60 -6.13 -13.69 -6.04
N THR A 61 -6.80 -14.41 -6.94
CA THR A 61 -6.17 -15.01 -8.12
C THR A 61 -5.52 -13.95 -9.01
N GLN A 62 -6.24 -12.87 -9.29
CA GLN A 62 -5.73 -11.79 -10.13
C GLN A 62 -4.56 -11.05 -9.48
N VAL A 63 -4.64 -10.76 -8.18
CA VAL A 63 -3.52 -10.17 -7.43
C VAL A 63 -2.32 -11.12 -7.41
N HIS A 64 -2.52 -12.42 -7.19
CA HIS A 64 -1.45 -13.41 -7.21
C HIS A 64 -0.71 -13.43 -8.54
N HIS A 65 -1.44 -13.49 -9.66
CA HIS A 65 -0.84 -13.48 -11.00
C HIS A 65 -0.10 -12.17 -11.27
N TYR A 66 -0.69 -11.03 -10.89
CA TYR A 66 -0.03 -9.74 -10.99
C TYR A 66 1.30 -9.71 -10.24
N MET A 67 1.29 -10.12 -8.97
CA MET A 67 2.49 -10.12 -8.13
C MET A 67 3.59 -11.04 -8.68
N ARG A 68 3.23 -12.23 -9.15
CA ARG A 68 4.21 -13.15 -9.78
C ARG A 68 4.80 -12.57 -11.07
N TYR A 69 4.01 -11.87 -11.85
CA TYR A 69 4.47 -11.26 -13.09
C TYR A 69 5.40 -10.08 -12.86
N TYR A 70 5.06 -9.18 -11.94
CA TYR A 70 5.82 -7.96 -11.70
C TYR A 70 6.97 -8.11 -10.70
N ILE A 71 6.86 -9.03 -9.74
CA ILE A 71 7.91 -9.25 -8.74
C ILE A 71 8.82 -10.39 -9.19
N ASN A 72 9.57 -10.16 -10.25
CA ASN A 72 10.65 -11.02 -10.70
C ASN A 72 11.90 -10.20 -11.01
N GLU A 73 13.07 -10.84 -10.96
CA GLU A 73 14.35 -10.16 -11.12
C GLU A 73 14.48 -9.41 -12.45
N LYS A 74 13.97 -9.98 -13.55
CA LYS A 74 14.08 -9.37 -14.89
C LYS A 74 13.29 -8.09 -14.99
N PHE A 75 12.04 -8.09 -14.51
CA PHE A 75 11.17 -6.92 -14.52
C PHE A 75 11.71 -5.83 -13.60
N LEU A 76 12.08 -6.19 -12.36
CA LEU A 76 12.64 -5.28 -11.38
C LEU A 76 13.95 -4.64 -11.84
N ARG A 77 14.80 -5.41 -12.55
CA ARG A 77 16.03 -4.89 -13.16
C ARG A 77 15.73 -3.85 -14.25
N GLY A 78 14.72 -4.10 -15.09
CA GLY A 78 14.27 -3.14 -16.09
C GLY A 78 13.79 -1.83 -15.45
N ASP A 79 12.99 -1.91 -14.42
CA ASP A 79 12.46 -0.75 -13.68
C ASP A 79 13.59 0.08 -13.04
N ILE A 80 14.54 -0.57 -12.35
CA ILE A 80 15.72 0.09 -11.79
C ILE A 80 16.54 0.76 -12.88
N THR A 81 16.77 0.08 -14.01
CA THR A 81 17.57 0.61 -15.12
C THR A 81 16.92 1.85 -15.72
N THR A 82 15.62 1.83 -15.93
CA THR A 82 14.85 2.97 -16.45
C THR A 82 14.93 4.17 -15.51
N ASN A 83 14.73 3.94 -14.21
CA ASN A 83 14.83 4.99 -13.19
C ASN A 83 16.25 5.57 -13.11
N ALA A 84 17.28 4.71 -13.15
CA ALA A 84 18.68 5.15 -13.13
C ALA A 84 19.07 5.90 -14.41
N ALA A 85 18.61 5.47 -15.58
CA ALA A 85 18.86 6.14 -16.85
C ALA A 85 18.26 7.55 -16.87
N THR A 86 17.05 7.72 -16.35
CA THR A 86 16.40 9.02 -16.21
C THR A 86 17.23 9.97 -15.34
N GLN A 87 17.75 9.50 -14.20
CA GLN A 87 18.57 10.32 -13.31
C GLN A 87 19.97 10.63 -13.88
N ARG A 88 20.52 9.76 -14.74
CA ARG A 88 21.82 9.95 -15.41
C ARG A 88 21.75 10.83 -16.65
N ASN A 89 20.55 11.16 -17.13
CA ASN A 89 20.41 12.01 -18.32
C ASN A 89 21.05 13.38 -18.07
N PRO A 90 22.07 13.77 -18.90
CA PRO A 90 22.81 15.03 -18.70
C PRO A 90 21.90 16.26 -18.79
N VAL A 91 20.88 16.23 -19.64
CA VAL A 91 19.91 17.33 -19.75
C VAL A 91 19.15 17.52 -18.42
N ILE A 92 18.72 16.44 -17.80
CA ILE A 92 18.04 16.52 -16.49
C ILE A 92 19.01 17.00 -15.39
N ARG A 93 20.29 16.66 -15.49
CA ARG A 93 21.30 17.08 -14.49
C ARG A 93 21.59 18.57 -14.53
N ILE A 94 21.57 19.19 -15.69
CA ILE A 94 21.89 20.62 -15.89
C ILE A 94 20.72 21.51 -15.42
N VAL A 95 19.48 21.02 -15.42
CA VAL A 95 18.31 21.79 -14.98
C VAL A 95 18.48 22.22 -13.51
N PRO A 96 18.35 23.52 -13.19
CA PRO A 96 18.43 24.03 -11.82
C PRO A 96 17.38 23.41 -10.89
N LEU A 97 17.73 23.27 -9.61
CA LEU A 97 16.92 22.54 -8.64
C LEU A 97 15.50 23.10 -8.48
N PHE A 98 15.35 24.45 -8.51
CA PHE A 98 14.05 25.10 -8.38
C PHE A 98 13.09 24.77 -9.54
N ILE A 99 13.62 24.63 -10.77
CA ILE A 99 12.82 24.20 -11.93
C ILE A 99 12.45 22.72 -11.78
N LYS A 100 13.39 21.88 -11.37
CA LYS A 100 13.10 20.46 -11.08
C LYS A 100 12.00 20.31 -10.05
N ASP A 101 12.06 21.09 -8.98
CA ASP A 101 11.05 20.99 -7.89
C ASP A 101 9.65 21.34 -8.39
N ILE A 102 9.51 22.39 -9.20
CA ILE A 102 8.21 22.77 -9.81
C ILE A 102 7.72 21.66 -10.74
N VAL A 103 8.58 21.14 -11.63
CA VAL A 103 8.20 20.09 -12.57
C VAL A 103 7.82 18.80 -11.82
N VAL A 104 8.62 18.40 -10.84
CA VAL A 104 8.40 17.21 -10.04
C VAL A 104 7.10 17.35 -9.24
N ARG A 105 6.86 18.46 -8.57
CA ARG A 105 5.61 18.71 -7.82
C ARG A 105 4.39 18.65 -8.72
N THR A 106 4.44 19.32 -9.88
CA THR A 106 3.32 19.32 -10.84
C THR A 106 3.05 17.95 -11.43
N PHE A 107 4.13 17.21 -11.75
CA PHE A 107 4.06 15.86 -12.27
C PHE A 107 3.52 14.87 -11.22
N TYR A 108 4.03 14.94 -9.99
CA TYR A 108 3.55 14.10 -8.88
C TYR A 108 2.08 14.41 -8.53
N ALA A 109 1.69 15.67 -8.44
CA ALA A 109 0.30 16.05 -8.18
C ALA A 109 -0.67 15.48 -9.24
N LYS A 110 -0.28 15.49 -10.52
CA LYS A 110 -1.13 14.98 -11.61
C LYS A 110 -1.15 13.45 -11.73
N ILE A 111 -0.05 12.77 -11.39
CA ILE A 111 0.07 11.32 -11.55
C ILE A 111 -0.33 10.59 -10.29
N GLN A 112 0.02 11.10 -9.13
CA GLN A 112 -0.20 10.43 -7.84
C GLN A 112 -1.69 10.33 -7.50
N ASP A 113 -2.50 11.37 -7.79
CA ASP A 113 -3.95 11.35 -7.57
C ASP A 113 -4.70 10.30 -8.42
N LYS A 114 -4.07 9.79 -9.49
CA LYS A 114 -4.69 8.81 -10.39
C LYS A 114 -4.15 7.38 -10.23
N ASN A 115 -3.09 7.17 -9.46
CA ASN A 115 -2.35 5.91 -9.51
C ASN A 115 -2.65 4.93 -8.39
N SER A 116 -3.18 5.35 -7.25
CA SER A 116 -3.53 4.43 -6.16
C SER A 116 -4.74 4.88 -5.36
N SER A 117 -5.63 3.94 -5.05
CA SER A 117 -6.77 4.15 -4.16
C SER A 117 -6.37 4.08 -2.69
N ALA A 118 -5.34 3.28 -2.38
CA ALA A 118 -4.79 3.09 -1.04
C ALA A 118 -3.33 2.66 -1.11
N GLY A 119 -2.59 2.87 -0.02
CA GLY A 119 -1.28 2.29 0.22
C GLY A 119 -1.36 1.08 1.13
N LEU A 120 -0.54 0.07 0.87
CA LEU A 120 -0.40 -1.11 1.72
C LEU A 120 1.07 -1.43 1.90
N THR A 121 1.54 -1.50 3.15
CA THR A 121 2.86 -2.04 3.46
C THR A 121 2.75 -3.23 4.39
N ASN A 122 3.61 -4.22 4.19
CA ASN A 122 3.75 -5.36 5.07
C ASN A 122 5.23 -5.50 5.45
N MET A 123 5.53 -5.26 6.71
CA MET A 123 6.88 -5.39 7.26
C MET A 123 7.25 -6.85 7.54
N GLY A 124 6.25 -7.75 7.59
CA GLY A 124 6.42 -9.14 7.96
C GLY A 124 6.66 -9.35 9.45
N ALA A 125 7.24 -10.49 9.81
CA ALA A 125 7.55 -10.83 11.19
C ALA A 125 8.81 -10.08 11.66
N LEU A 126 8.66 -9.31 12.72
CA LEU A 126 9.77 -8.60 13.35
C LEU A 126 10.54 -9.54 14.28
N LYS A 127 11.86 -9.54 14.16
CA LYS A 127 12.75 -10.29 15.03
C LYS A 127 13.47 -9.33 15.97
N VAL A 128 13.40 -9.61 17.24
CA VAL A 128 14.13 -8.88 18.29
C VAL A 128 15.03 -9.87 19.06
N PRO A 129 16.07 -9.41 19.75
CA PRO A 129 16.86 -10.23 20.67
C PRO A 129 15.96 -10.88 21.72
N GLU A 130 16.30 -12.12 22.12
CA GLU A 130 15.48 -12.91 23.06
C GLU A 130 15.29 -12.18 24.40
N GLU A 131 16.33 -11.45 24.84
CA GLU A 131 16.31 -10.69 26.09
C GLU A 131 15.27 -9.55 26.09
N MET A 132 14.88 -9.06 24.91
CA MET A 132 13.91 -7.99 24.77
C MET A 132 12.46 -8.48 24.68
N LYS A 133 12.25 -9.72 24.26
CA LYS A 133 10.91 -10.29 24.03
C LYS A 133 9.96 -10.17 25.23
N PRO A 134 10.39 -10.46 26.48
CA PRO A 134 9.49 -10.37 27.64
C PRO A 134 8.98 -8.96 27.95
N TYR A 135 9.62 -7.93 27.39
CA TYR A 135 9.27 -6.53 27.64
C TYR A 135 8.46 -5.91 26.51
N ILE A 136 8.15 -6.67 25.46
CA ILE A 136 7.44 -6.17 24.25
C ILE A 136 6.18 -7.00 24.07
N GLU A 137 5.04 -6.33 24.16
CA GLU A 137 3.73 -6.97 23.94
C GLU A 137 3.40 -7.04 22.44
N ARG A 138 3.60 -5.95 21.71
CA ARG A 138 3.33 -5.84 20.28
C ARG A 138 4.12 -4.70 19.64
N PHE A 139 4.14 -4.70 18.32
CA PHE A 139 4.60 -3.55 17.53
C PHE A 139 3.46 -2.99 16.70
N ASP A 140 3.40 -1.68 16.66
CA ASP A 140 2.52 -0.91 15.79
C ASP A 140 3.33 -0.14 14.76
N ILE A 141 2.87 -0.12 13.52
CA ILE A 141 3.46 0.66 12.45
C ILE A 141 2.39 1.48 11.75
N TYR A 142 2.64 2.76 11.56
CA TYR A 142 1.74 3.66 10.86
C TYR A 142 2.41 4.23 9.62
N MET A 143 1.71 4.18 8.50
CA MET A 143 2.12 4.92 7.31
C MET A 143 1.67 6.37 7.42
N GLY A 144 2.59 7.30 7.13
CA GLY A 144 2.20 8.69 6.91
C GLY A 144 1.18 8.79 5.78
N GLN A 145 0.32 9.79 5.86
CA GLN A 145 -0.68 10.02 4.82
C GLN A 145 -0.07 10.87 3.70
N PRO A 146 0.16 10.31 2.50
CA PRO A 146 0.38 11.12 1.32
C PRO A 146 -0.92 11.82 0.93
N PHE A 147 -0.82 13.01 0.36
CA PHE A 147 -1.97 13.79 -0.11
C PHE A 147 -2.88 13.05 -1.10
N SER A 148 -2.39 11.96 -1.70
CA SER A 148 -3.04 11.23 -2.81
C SER A 148 -3.85 10.01 -2.40
N SER A 149 -3.53 9.33 -1.31
CA SER A 149 -4.30 8.18 -0.83
C SER A 149 -5.03 8.52 0.46
N ARG A 150 -6.34 8.32 0.45
CA ARG A 150 -7.19 8.67 1.60
C ARG A 150 -7.08 7.67 2.74
N THR A 151 -6.68 6.43 2.46
CA THR A 151 -6.53 5.36 3.43
C THR A 151 -5.27 4.57 3.14
N ASN A 152 -4.42 4.38 4.14
CA ASN A 152 -3.24 3.53 4.08
C ASN A 152 -3.34 2.43 5.12
N CYS A 153 -2.81 1.27 4.80
CA CYS A 153 -2.77 0.11 5.68
C CYS A 153 -1.32 -0.34 5.88
N ALA A 154 -0.95 -0.55 7.13
CA ALA A 154 0.36 -1.09 7.48
C ALA A 154 0.19 -2.36 8.33
N ILE A 155 0.97 -3.39 8.01
CA ILE A 155 0.90 -4.70 8.62
C ILE A 155 2.26 -5.06 9.19
N ILE A 156 2.29 -5.55 10.42
CA ILE A 156 3.48 -6.06 11.09
C ILE A 156 3.07 -7.21 12.00
N SER A 157 3.93 -8.20 12.16
CA SER A 157 3.73 -9.25 13.15
C SER A 157 4.90 -9.38 14.10
N PHE A 158 4.59 -9.73 15.32
CA PHE A 158 5.56 -10.04 16.37
C PHE A 158 5.02 -11.18 17.21
N GLU A 159 5.81 -12.24 17.37
CA GLU A 159 5.37 -13.49 17.96
C GLU A 159 4.03 -13.93 17.35
N ASP A 160 3.00 -14.18 18.15
CA ASP A 160 1.68 -14.64 17.73
C ASP A 160 0.69 -13.49 17.45
N VAL A 161 1.15 -12.23 17.50
CA VAL A 161 0.31 -11.05 17.30
C VAL A 161 0.54 -10.46 15.91
N LEU A 162 -0.53 -10.38 15.11
CA LEU A 162 -0.57 -9.64 13.86
C LEU A 162 -1.27 -8.30 14.08
N THR A 163 -0.55 -7.21 13.87
CA THR A 163 -1.09 -5.86 13.97
C THR A 163 -1.35 -5.29 12.58
N ILE A 164 -2.56 -4.80 12.35
CA ILE A 164 -3.01 -4.19 11.11
C ILE A 164 -3.51 -2.79 11.42
N ASN A 165 -2.75 -1.78 11.01
CA ASN A 165 -3.03 -0.38 11.29
C ASN A 165 -3.53 0.34 10.05
N PHE A 166 -4.65 1.02 10.18
CA PHE A 166 -5.17 1.92 9.16
C PHE A 166 -4.90 3.38 9.56
N ALA A 167 -4.42 4.15 8.61
CA ALA A 167 -4.32 5.60 8.71
C ALA A 167 -5.21 6.21 7.63
N SER A 168 -6.29 6.90 8.03
CA SER A 168 -7.29 7.46 7.14
C SER A 168 -7.42 8.96 7.34
N SER A 169 -7.55 9.72 6.23
CA SER A 169 -7.86 11.16 6.23
C SER A 169 -9.35 11.45 6.08
N ILE A 170 -10.16 10.42 5.93
CA ILE A 170 -11.62 10.53 5.82
C ILE A 170 -12.29 10.08 7.11
N VAL A 171 -13.45 10.66 7.39
CA VAL A 171 -14.22 10.37 8.60
C VAL A 171 -14.89 8.99 8.51
N GLU A 172 -15.34 8.61 7.31
CA GLU A 172 -16.02 7.35 7.07
C GLU A 172 -15.07 6.15 7.21
N ALA A 173 -15.44 5.18 8.04
CA ALA A 173 -14.67 3.96 8.30
C ALA A 173 -15.16 2.75 7.46
N ASP A 174 -15.73 2.99 6.29
CA ASP A 174 -16.34 1.92 5.50
C ASP A 174 -15.33 0.88 5.01
N VAL A 175 -14.15 1.32 4.58
CA VAL A 175 -13.11 0.40 4.09
C VAL A 175 -12.62 -0.50 5.22
N GLU A 176 -12.34 0.08 6.39
CA GLU A 176 -11.92 -0.63 7.59
C GLU A 176 -13.01 -1.60 8.05
N ARG A 177 -14.27 -1.15 8.04
CA ARG A 177 -15.44 -1.98 8.39
C ARG A 177 -15.59 -3.19 7.48
N TYR A 178 -15.50 -3.03 6.15
CA TYR A 178 -15.55 -4.15 5.22
C TYR A 178 -14.36 -5.09 5.37
N PHE A 179 -13.19 -4.54 5.62
CA PHE A 179 -11.98 -5.31 5.82
C PHE A 179 -12.10 -6.21 7.06
N PHE A 180 -12.41 -5.65 8.22
CA PHE A 180 -12.51 -6.41 9.47
C PHE A 180 -13.69 -7.37 9.48
N ARG A 181 -14.83 -7.00 8.88
CA ARG A 181 -15.96 -7.92 8.72
C ARG A 181 -15.58 -9.15 7.91
N LYS A 182 -14.82 -8.98 6.84
CA LYS A 182 -14.36 -10.13 6.04
C LYS A 182 -13.46 -11.05 6.86
N LEU A 183 -12.54 -10.54 7.65
CA LEU A 183 -11.68 -11.34 8.53
C LEU A 183 -12.51 -12.15 9.54
N VAL A 184 -13.50 -11.51 10.16
CA VAL A 184 -14.39 -12.19 11.12
C VAL A 184 -15.23 -13.26 10.43
N GLN A 185 -15.75 -13.01 9.22
CA GLN A 185 -16.48 -14.00 8.42
C GLN A 185 -15.60 -15.20 8.05
N ASP A 186 -14.31 -14.99 7.87
CA ASP A 186 -13.34 -16.05 7.62
C ASP A 186 -12.86 -16.77 8.89
N GLY A 187 -13.49 -16.47 10.06
CA GLY A 187 -13.20 -17.12 11.33
C GLY A 187 -12.00 -16.56 12.10
N ILE A 188 -11.47 -15.41 11.67
CA ILE A 188 -10.31 -14.77 12.34
C ILE A 188 -10.83 -13.92 13.49
N HIS A 189 -10.32 -14.16 14.70
CA HIS A 189 -10.61 -13.32 15.86
C HIS A 189 -9.89 -11.97 15.73
N VAL A 190 -10.66 -10.87 15.86
CA VAL A 190 -10.15 -9.51 15.68
C VAL A 190 -10.47 -8.67 16.92
N LYS A 191 -9.46 -8.01 17.48
CA LYS A 191 -9.60 -6.93 18.47
C LYS A 191 -9.39 -5.60 17.74
N ILE A 192 -10.36 -4.69 17.83
CA ILE A 192 -10.31 -3.37 17.19
C ILE A 192 -10.04 -2.30 18.23
N GLU A 193 -9.03 -1.48 17.98
CA GLU A 193 -8.73 -0.27 18.75
C GLU A 193 -8.83 0.94 17.82
N SER A 194 -9.43 2.04 18.28
CA SER A 194 -9.59 3.25 17.48
C SER A 194 -9.30 4.48 18.32
N ASN A 195 -8.71 5.49 17.70
CA ASN A 195 -8.53 6.82 18.29
C ASN A 195 -9.70 7.78 17.97
N ARG A 196 -10.78 7.27 17.37
CA ARG A 196 -11.99 8.07 17.10
C ARG A 196 -12.76 8.27 18.39
N THR A 197 -13.17 9.50 18.63
CA THR A 197 -13.92 9.90 19.85
C THR A 197 -15.42 9.98 19.60
N ASP A 198 -15.89 9.87 18.34
CA ASP A 198 -17.30 10.00 18.00
C ASP A 198 -18.05 8.70 18.27
N GLU A 199 -18.97 8.73 19.23
CA GLU A 199 -19.87 7.61 19.58
C GLU A 199 -20.79 7.18 18.42
N SER A 200 -20.90 7.96 17.35
CA SER A 200 -21.72 7.67 16.16
C SER A 200 -21.06 6.75 15.13
N ALA A 201 -19.84 6.30 15.37
CA ALA A 201 -19.05 5.52 14.41
C ALA A 201 -19.16 3.99 14.55
N PHE A 202 -20.04 3.51 15.47
CA PHE A 202 -20.24 2.06 15.71
C PHE A 202 -21.65 1.62 15.36
#